data_226fa4149ebd8541612c510bf4371daa
#
_entry.id   226fa4149ebd8541612c510bf4371daa
#
_cell.length_a   1.000
_cell.length_b   1.000
_cell.length_c   1.000
_cell.angle_alpha   90.00
_cell.angle_beta   90.00
_cell.angle_gamma   90.00
#
_symmetry.space_group_name_H-M   'P 1'
#
loop_
_entity.id
_entity.type
_entity.pdbx_description
1 polymer ?
#
loop_
_entity_poly.entity_id
_entity_poly.type
_entity_poly.pdbx_seq_one_letter_code
_entity_poly.pdbx_strand_id
1 'polypeptide(L)'
;DAAYAKRVLPFAGEVYMGHLRYSTTGKSGISYVHPFLRRNNWRAKNLALCGNFNMTNVDEIFARITADGQHPRKYADTYIMLEQVGHRLDREVERLYVQCEAEGLKGMDITHAIEERIDLANVLKTSSKEWDGGYVICGMTGSGESFAVRDPWGIRPAFWYMDDEIMVLASERPVIQTALNVPVESINELQPGQAILLNKAGKMRLAQINRAKEKKACSFERIYFSRGSDMDIYKERKLLGEKLVSPILKAIDYDVEHTVFSFIPNTAEVAFYGMLEGFDNYLNELKVRKIEE
;
A
#
# COMPACT_ATOMS: atom_id res chain seq x y z
N ASP A 1 -20.48 8.98 27.95
CA ASP A 1 -20.70 7.63 27.44
C ASP A 1 -20.00 7.44 26.11
N ALA A 2 -19.12 6.44 26.03
CA ALA A 2 -18.32 6.15 24.83
C ALA A 2 -19.18 5.82 23.60
N ALA A 3 -20.31 5.15 23.77
CA ALA A 3 -21.24 4.84 22.68
C ALA A 3 -21.92 6.10 22.12
N TYR A 4 -22.19 7.08 22.97
CA TYR A 4 -22.67 8.38 22.52
C TYR A 4 -21.58 9.15 21.77
N ALA A 5 -20.37 9.22 22.31
CA ALA A 5 -19.24 9.88 21.67
C ALA A 5 -18.95 9.31 20.27
N LYS A 6 -18.94 7.99 20.10
CA LYS A 6 -18.77 7.32 18.80
C LYS A 6 -19.84 7.69 17.75
N ARG A 7 -21.03 8.08 18.17
CA ARG A 7 -22.12 8.48 17.25
C ARG A 7 -22.08 9.94 16.85
N VAL A 8 -21.60 10.83 17.72
CA VAL A 8 -21.78 12.28 17.54
C VAL A 8 -20.47 13.03 17.29
N LEU A 9 -19.33 12.47 17.71
CA LEU A 9 -18.04 13.12 17.51
C LEU A 9 -17.40 12.65 16.20
N PRO A 10 -16.95 13.58 15.35
CA PRO A 10 -16.16 13.24 14.18
C PRO A 10 -14.90 12.45 14.58
N PHE A 11 -14.56 11.44 13.79
CA PHE A 11 -13.36 10.61 13.99
C PHE A 11 -13.28 9.89 15.35
N ALA A 12 -14.39 9.59 15.99
CA ALA A 12 -14.44 8.81 17.22
C ALA A 12 -14.61 7.28 16.98
N GLY A 13 -14.20 6.79 15.81
CA GLY A 13 -14.22 5.37 15.46
C GLY A 13 -13.08 4.59 16.10
N GLU A 14 -13.11 3.26 15.95
CA GLU A 14 -12.03 2.35 16.37
C GLU A 14 -11.14 1.92 15.18
N VAL A 15 -11.66 2.01 13.96
CA VAL A 15 -10.92 1.68 12.74
C VAL A 15 -10.93 2.87 11.80
N TYR A 16 -9.76 3.22 11.32
CA TYR A 16 -9.55 4.36 10.42
C TYR A 16 -8.88 3.91 9.13
N MET A 17 -9.33 4.47 8.02
CA MET A 17 -8.72 4.28 6.72
C MET A 17 -8.48 5.65 6.09
N GLY A 18 -7.26 5.93 5.70
CA GLY A 18 -6.87 7.18 5.05
C GLY A 18 -6.02 6.96 3.82
N HIS A 19 -6.13 7.87 2.85
CA HIS A 19 -5.34 7.83 1.63
C HIS A 19 -4.99 9.24 1.16
N LEU A 20 -3.70 9.51 0.97
CA LEU A 20 -3.19 10.73 0.37
C LEU A 20 -2.94 10.46 -1.12
N ARG A 21 -3.88 10.87 -1.97
CA ARG A 21 -3.80 10.59 -3.39
C ARG A 21 -2.82 11.52 -4.10
N TYR A 22 -1.85 10.93 -4.77
CA TYR A 22 -1.02 11.59 -5.78
C TYR A 22 -1.32 10.99 -7.16
N SER A 23 -1.81 11.81 -8.08
CA SER A 23 -2.25 11.35 -9.40
C SER A 23 -1.08 11.36 -10.37
N THR A 24 -0.55 10.17 -10.73
CA THR A 24 0.51 10.02 -11.74
C THR A 24 -0.06 9.60 -13.09
N THR A 25 -1.10 8.77 -13.08
CA THR A 25 -1.78 8.26 -14.27
C THR A 25 -3.29 8.27 -14.04
N GLY A 26 -4.07 8.33 -15.12
CA GLY A 26 -5.52 8.29 -15.05
C GLY A 26 -6.20 9.63 -14.75
N LYS A 27 -7.50 9.57 -14.49
CA LYS A 27 -8.33 10.76 -14.26
C LYS A 27 -8.09 11.35 -12.87
N SER A 28 -8.02 12.69 -12.78
CA SER A 28 -7.92 13.46 -11.54
C SER A 28 -9.28 14.06 -11.16
N GLY A 29 -9.40 14.53 -9.91
CA GLY A 29 -10.57 15.19 -9.36
C GLY A 29 -11.16 14.46 -8.15
N ILE A 30 -12.03 15.14 -7.43
CA ILE A 30 -12.61 14.67 -6.16
C ILE A 30 -13.34 13.33 -6.28
N SER A 31 -13.89 13.04 -7.45
CA SER A 31 -14.59 11.75 -7.73
C SER A 31 -13.68 10.53 -7.77
N TYR A 32 -12.36 10.74 -7.79
CA TYR A 32 -11.35 9.68 -7.84
C TYR A 32 -10.50 9.62 -6.57
N VAL A 33 -10.88 10.39 -5.55
CA VAL A 33 -10.22 10.36 -4.23
C VAL A 33 -10.65 9.12 -3.47
N HIS A 34 -9.70 8.44 -2.86
CA HIS A 34 -9.93 7.29 -1.99
C HIS A 34 -10.29 7.72 -0.56
N PRO A 35 -10.95 6.85 0.23
CA PRO A 35 -11.44 5.52 -0.12
C PRO A 35 -12.72 5.57 -0.96
N PHE A 36 -12.91 4.55 -1.82
CA PHE A 36 -14.19 4.32 -2.47
C PHE A 36 -15.08 3.45 -1.59
N LEU A 37 -16.39 3.71 -1.63
CA LEU A 37 -17.38 3.04 -0.81
C LEU A 37 -18.42 2.34 -1.69
N ARG A 38 -18.56 1.02 -1.48
CA ARG A 38 -19.65 0.21 -1.99
C ARG A 38 -20.68 0.03 -0.87
N ARG A 39 -21.91 0.44 -1.14
CA ARG A 39 -23.02 0.39 -0.17
C ARG A 39 -23.98 -0.75 -0.50
N ASN A 40 -24.45 -1.42 0.54
CA ASN A 40 -25.44 -2.46 0.46
C ASN A 40 -26.34 -2.42 1.73
N ASN A 41 -27.56 -2.95 1.63
CA ASN A 41 -28.47 -3.07 2.79
C ASN A 41 -27.95 -4.08 3.82
N TRP A 42 -27.19 -5.09 3.40
CA TRP A 42 -26.49 -6.00 4.29
C TRP A 42 -25.20 -5.37 4.78
N ARG A 43 -25.04 -5.27 6.10
CA ARG A 43 -23.88 -4.64 6.73
C ARG A 43 -22.57 -5.29 6.27
N ALA A 44 -22.51 -6.63 6.30
CA ALA A 44 -21.33 -7.40 5.87
C ALA A 44 -20.95 -7.21 4.38
N LYS A 45 -21.89 -6.79 3.52
CA LYS A 45 -21.66 -6.53 2.10
C LYS A 45 -21.18 -5.10 1.80
N ASN A 46 -21.18 -4.20 2.79
CA ASN A 46 -20.57 -2.87 2.62
C ASN A 46 -19.05 -3.00 2.60
N LEU A 47 -18.41 -2.26 1.72
CA LEU A 47 -16.97 -2.31 1.54
C LEU A 47 -16.43 -0.91 1.25
N ALA A 48 -15.48 -0.45 2.06
CA ALA A 48 -14.61 0.66 1.74
C ALA A 48 -13.26 0.13 1.27
N LEU A 49 -12.65 0.76 0.24
CA LEU A 49 -11.40 0.32 -0.33
C LEU A 49 -10.52 1.50 -0.72
N CYS A 50 -9.25 1.44 -0.36
CA CYS A 50 -8.21 2.34 -0.84
C CYS A 50 -6.92 1.57 -1.12
N GLY A 51 -5.97 2.19 -1.79
CA GLY A 51 -4.67 1.57 -1.99
C GLY A 51 -3.75 2.35 -2.92
N ASN A 52 -2.50 1.95 -2.91
CA ASN A 52 -1.50 2.33 -3.89
C ASN A 52 -1.32 1.16 -4.85
N PHE A 53 -1.81 1.29 -6.05
CA PHE A 53 -1.71 0.23 -7.04
C PHE A 53 -1.78 0.76 -8.48
N ASN A 54 -1.21 -0.02 -9.36
CA ASN A 54 -1.32 0.14 -10.80
C ASN A 54 -1.49 -1.25 -11.41
N MET A 55 -2.71 -1.52 -11.88
CA MET A 55 -3.06 -2.80 -12.50
C MET A 55 -2.76 -2.74 -13.98
N THR A 56 -2.06 -3.74 -14.51
CA THR A 56 -1.71 -3.82 -15.93
C THR A 56 -2.86 -4.35 -16.79
N ASN A 57 -3.80 -5.07 -16.17
CA ASN A 57 -4.91 -5.74 -16.84
C ASN A 57 -6.31 -5.24 -16.44
N VAL A 58 -6.43 -3.94 -16.19
CA VAL A 58 -7.72 -3.32 -15.79
C VAL A 58 -8.83 -3.60 -16.80
N ASP A 59 -8.52 -3.54 -18.10
CA ASP A 59 -9.48 -3.75 -19.17
C ASP A 59 -10.04 -5.18 -19.18
N GLU A 60 -9.19 -6.17 -18.94
CA GLU A 60 -9.57 -7.57 -18.84
C GLU A 60 -10.47 -7.83 -17.62
N ILE A 61 -10.12 -7.24 -16.47
CA ILE A 61 -10.93 -7.33 -15.25
C ILE A 61 -12.29 -6.67 -15.47
N PHE A 62 -12.31 -5.48 -16.10
CA PHE A 62 -13.55 -4.78 -16.43
C PHE A 62 -14.45 -5.59 -17.35
N ALA A 63 -13.89 -6.13 -18.44
CA ALA A 63 -14.63 -6.97 -19.39
C ALA A 63 -15.24 -8.20 -18.69
N ARG A 64 -14.52 -8.83 -17.77
CA ARG A 64 -15.00 -9.99 -17.01
C ARG A 64 -16.13 -9.63 -16.05
N ILE A 65 -15.98 -8.56 -15.27
CA ILE A 65 -17.03 -8.07 -14.37
C ILE A 65 -18.31 -7.77 -15.16
N THR A 66 -18.18 -7.18 -16.35
CA THR A 66 -19.29 -6.88 -17.23
C THR A 66 -19.93 -8.16 -17.78
N ALA A 67 -19.12 -9.16 -18.17
CA ALA A 67 -19.62 -10.47 -18.62
C ALA A 67 -20.37 -11.22 -17.50
N ASP A 68 -19.98 -11.03 -16.23
CA ASP A 68 -20.68 -11.55 -15.05
C ASP A 68 -21.99 -10.79 -14.74
N GLY A 69 -22.39 -9.81 -15.58
CA GLY A 69 -23.63 -9.04 -15.47
C GLY A 69 -23.54 -7.80 -14.60
N GLN A 70 -22.34 -7.38 -14.20
CA GLN A 70 -22.15 -6.15 -13.44
C GLN A 70 -21.86 -4.95 -14.34
N HIS A 71 -22.24 -3.78 -13.87
CA HIS A 71 -22.04 -2.53 -14.60
C HIS A 71 -21.33 -1.50 -13.71
N PRO A 72 -19.98 -1.52 -13.63
CA PRO A 72 -19.23 -0.53 -12.86
C PRO A 72 -19.55 0.89 -13.35
N ARG A 73 -19.91 1.77 -12.41
CA ARG A 73 -20.34 3.14 -12.72
C ARG A 73 -19.21 4.04 -13.20
N LYS A 74 -17.96 3.66 -12.92
CA LYS A 74 -16.77 4.43 -13.27
C LYS A 74 -15.71 3.49 -13.81
N TYR A 75 -15.05 3.93 -14.86
CA TYR A 75 -13.87 3.27 -15.37
C TYR A 75 -12.63 3.87 -14.70
N ALA A 76 -12.28 3.28 -13.56
CA ALA A 76 -11.06 3.58 -12.81
C ALA A 76 -10.63 2.28 -12.11
N ASP A 77 -9.33 2.04 -12.07
CA ASP A 77 -8.75 0.83 -11.47
C ASP A 77 -9.29 0.55 -10.07
N THR A 78 -9.27 1.56 -9.18
CA THR A 78 -9.77 1.42 -7.81
C THR A 78 -11.26 1.05 -7.77
N TYR A 79 -12.07 1.64 -8.65
CA TYR A 79 -13.50 1.36 -8.66
C TYR A 79 -13.78 -0.06 -9.18
N ILE A 80 -13.05 -0.48 -10.20
CA ILE A 80 -13.12 -1.84 -10.75
C ILE A 80 -12.71 -2.86 -9.69
N MET A 81 -11.63 -2.60 -8.96
CA MET A 81 -11.18 -3.46 -7.86
C MET A 81 -12.20 -3.53 -6.73
N LEU A 82 -12.83 -2.39 -6.37
CA LEU A 82 -13.91 -2.35 -5.39
C LEU A 82 -15.08 -3.26 -5.78
N GLU A 83 -15.53 -3.18 -7.03
CA GLU A 83 -16.63 -3.99 -7.52
C GLU A 83 -16.27 -5.48 -7.60
N GLN A 84 -15.05 -5.81 -8.02
CA GLN A 84 -14.61 -7.20 -8.08
C GLN A 84 -14.51 -7.83 -6.68
N VAL A 85 -13.88 -7.16 -5.72
CA VAL A 85 -13.81 -7.64 -4.34
C VAL A 85 -15.20 -7.69 -3.72
N GLY A 86 -16.01 -6.66 -3.95
CA GLY A 86 -17.39 -6.59 -3.48
C GLY A 86 -18.27 -7.72 -4.00
N HIS A 87 -18.12 -8.10 -5.27
CA HIS A 87 -18.85 -9.25 -5.84
C HIS A 87 -18.45 -10.57 -5.17
N ARG A 88 -17.17 -10.79 -4.90
CA ARG A 88 -16.71 -11.99 -4.17
C ARG A 88 -17.18 -11.98 -2.72
N LEU A 89 -17.23 -10.82 -2.10
CA LEU A 89 -17.80 -10.63 -0.77
C LEU A 89 -19.30 -10.95 -0.74
N ASP A 90 -20.06 -10.50 -1.73
CA ASP A 90 -21.48 -10.85 -1.86
C ASP A 90 -21.70 -12.36 -1.90
N ARG A 91 -20.93 -13.06 -2.74
CA ARG A 91 -21.03 -14.52 -2.86
C ARG A 91 -20.66 -15.26 -1.57
N GLU A 92 -19.66 -14.77 -0.84
CA GLU A 92 -19.30 -15.34 0.46
C GLU A 92 -20.42 -15.15 1.48
N VAL A 93 -21.01 -13.97 1.54
CA VAL A 93 -22.17 -13.69 2.42
C VAL A 93 -23.38 -14.54 2.04
N GLU A 94 -23.69 -14.71 0.75
CA GLU A 94 -24.79 -15.55 0.29
C GLU A 94 -24.58 -17.03 0.62
N ARG A 95 -23.35 -17.53 0.44
CA ARG A 95 -22.99 -18.90 0.83
C ARG A 95 -23.23 -19.14 2.32
N LEU A 96 -22.77 -18.20 3.16
CA LEU A 96 -22.97 -18.27 4.61
C LEU A 96 -24.45 -18.13 4.99
N TYR A 97 -25.20 -17.29 4.28
CA TYR A 97 -26.64 -17.14 4.51
C TYR A 97 -27.38 -18.47 4.35
N VAL A 98 -27.16 -19.16 3.23
CA VAL A 98 -27.75 -20.48 2.96
C VAL A 98 -27.34 -21.52 4.00
N GLN A 99 -26.08 -21.49 4.44
CA GLN A 99 -25.58 -22.37 5.48
C GLN A 99 -26.27 -22.09 6.82
N CYS A 100 -26.41 -20.83 7.23
CA CYS A 100 -27.09 -20.44 8.47
C CYS A 100 -28.57 -20.79 8.46
N GLU A 101 -29.27 -20.64 7.33
CA GLU A 101 -30.67 -21.09 7.21
C GLU A 101 -30.79 -22.62 7.38
N ALA A 102 -29.87 -23.38 6.78
CA ALA A 102 -29.85 -24.85 6.95
C ALA A 102 -29.54 -25.27 8.37
N GLU A 103 -28.80 -24.47 9.15
CA GLU A 103 -28.56 -24.65 10.58
C GLU A 103 -29.76 -24.23 11.45
N GLY A 104 -30.83 -23.65 10.86
CA GLY A 104 -32.04 -23.21 11.53
C GLY A 104 -31.99 -21.82 12.15
N LEU A 105 -30.94 -21.05 11.88
CA LEU A 105 -30.81 -19.65 12.31
C LEU A 105 -31.84 -18.76 11.60
N LYS A 106 -32.26 -17.66 12.23
CA LYS A 106 -33.25 -16.72 11.67
C LYS A 106 -32.91 -15.27 12.02
N GLY A 107 -33.33 -14.34 11.15
CA GLY A 107 -33.29 -12.91 11.43
C GLY A 107 -31.87 -12.41 11.76
N MET A 108 -31.71 -11.71 12.89
CA MET A 108 -30.44 -11.14 13.31
C MET A 108 -29.36 -12.18 13.67
N ASP A 109 -29.78 -13.41 14.07
CA ASP A 109 -28.80 -14.47 14.36
C ASP A 109 -28.03 -14.89 13.11
N ILE A 110 -28.68 -14.88 11.93
CA ILE A 110 -27.99 -15.08 10.63
C ILE A 110 -26.98 -13.98 10.41
N THR A 111 -27.35 -12.71 10.65
CA THR A 111 -26.45 -11.57 10.47
C THR A 111 -25.20 -11.70 11.33
N HIS A 112 -25.38 -12.02 12.62
CA HIS A 112 -24.27 -12.20 13.55
C HIS A 112 -23.38 -13.39 13.17
N ALA A 113 -23.99 -14.51 12.80
CA ALA A 113 -23.25 -15.69 12.37
C ALA A 113 -22.44 -15.44 11.08
N ILE A 114 -22.98 -14.69 10.12
CA ILE A 114 -22.24 -14.29 8.90
C ILE A 114 -21.03 -13.43 9.28
N GLU A 115 -21.22 -12.41 10.13
CA GLU A 115 -20.14 -11.52 10.58
C GLU A 115 -19.01 -12.25 11.31
N GLU A 116 -19.32 -13.35 12.00
CA GLU A 116 -18.31 -14.16 12.70
C GLU A 116 -17.60 -15.16 11.77
N ARG A 117 -18.27 -15.63 10.73
CA ARG A 117 -17.82 -16.73 9.87
C ARG A 117 -17.24 -16.29 8.54
N ILE A 118 -17.31 -15.00 8.21
CA ILE A 118 -16.85 -14.48 6.93
C ILE A 118 -15.36 -14.77 6.72
N ASP A 119 -15.01 -15.38 5.59
CA ASP A 119 -13.62 -15.69 5.24
C ASP A 119 -13.05 -14.68 4.24
N LEU A 120 -12.54 -13.56 4.75
CA LEU A 120 -11.88 -12.55 3.93
C LEU A 120 -10.62 -13.08 3.23
N ALA A 121 -9.93 -14.10 3.79
CA ALA A 121 -8.80 -14.69 3.09
C ALA A 121 -9.25 -15.38 1.81
N ASN A 122 -10.38 -16.10 1.83
CA ASN A 122 -10.95 -16.72 0.65
C ASN A 122 -11.45 -15.69 -0.37
N VAL A 123 -12.10 -14.62 0.10
CA VAL A 123 -12.52 -13.48 -0.75
C VAL A 123 -11.31 -12.89 -1.49
N LEU A 124 -10.22 -12.59 -0.78
CA LEU A 124 -9.01 -12.04 -1.36
C LEU A 124 -8.29 -13.02 -2.29
N LYS A 125 -8.16 -14.30 -1.90
CA LYS A 125 -7.57 -15.35 -2.75
C LYS A 125 -8.32 -15.49 -4.06
N THR A 126 -9.65 -15.46 -4.01
CA THR A 126 -10.48 -15.63 -5.20
C THR A 126 -10.42 -14.39 -6.10
N SER A 127 -10.44 -13.18 -5.52
CA SER A 127 -10.33 -11.94 -6.26
C SER A 127 -8.96 -11.79 -6.93
N SER A 128 -7.88 -12.03 -6.18
CA SER A 128 -6.52 -11.74 -6.62
C SER A 128 -5.93 -12.73 -7.64
N LYS A 129 -6.63 -13.84 -7.94
CA LYS A 129 -6.21 -14.78 -8.99
C LYS A 129 -6.04 -14.12 -10.36
N GLU A 130 -6.78 -13.07 -10.59
CA GLU A 130 -6.86 -12.37 -11.87
C GLU A 130 -6.09 -11.05 -11.89
N TRP A 131 -5.45 -10.69 -10.78
CA TRP A 131 -4.75 -9.42 -10.66
C TRP A 131 -3.34 -9.49 -11.20
N ASP A 132 -3.03 -8.60 -12.12
CA ASP A 132 -1.67 -8.36 -12.58
C ASP A 132 -1.28 -6.92 -12.34
N GLY A 133 -0.10 -6.70 -11.75
CA GLY A 133 0.41 -5.38 -11.39
C GLY A 133 1.03 -5.31 -10.01
N GLY A 134 1.44 -4.10 -9.62
CA GLY A 134 1.95 -3.80 -8.28
C GLY A 134 0.86 -3.16 -7.43
N TYR A 135 0.58 -3.72 -6.25
CA TYR A 135 -0.49 -3.22 -5.40
C TYR A 135 -0.27 -3.43 -3.89
N VAL A 136 -0.76 -2.47 -3.14
CA VAL A 136 -1.17 -2.63 -1.74
C VAL A 136 -2.58 -2.08 -1.63
N ILE A 137 -3.53 -2.95 -1.29
CA ILE A 137 -4.95 -2.64 -1.21
C ILE A 137 -5.41 -2.83 0.23
N CYS A 138 -6.01 -1.79 0.80
CA CYS A 138 -6.65 -1.83 2.10
C CYS A 138 -8.15 -1.80 1.94
N GLY A 139 -8.86 -2.59 2.74
CA GLY A 139 -10.31 -2.65 2.74
C GLY A 139 -10.89 -2.77 4.14
N MET A 140 -12.14 -2.32 4.28
CA MET A 140 -12.91 -2.38 5.51
C MET A 140 -14.35 -2.74 5.16
N THR A 141 -14.89 -3.76 5.83
CA THR A 141 -16.31 -4.14 5.69
C THR A 141 -17.20 -3.34 6.63
N GLY A 142 -18.49 -3.28 6.35
CA GLY A 142 -19.46 -2.62 7.24
C GLY A 142 -19.70 -3.35 8.57
N SER A 143 -19.23 -4.58 8.72
CA SER A 143 -19.28 -5.36 9.96
C SER A 143 -18.03 -5.19 10.84
N GLY A 144 -17.02 -4.47 10.35
CA GLY A 144 -15.85 -4.09 11.14
C GLY A 144 -14.60 -4.93 10.88
N GLU A 145 -14.64 -5.92 9.97
CA GLU A 145 -13.44 -6.58 9.51
C GLU A 145 -12.66 -5.67 8.57
N SER A 146 -11.34 -5.76 8.67
CA SER A 146 -10.44 -4.99 7.82
C SER A 146 -9.34 -5.88 7.25
N PHE A 147 -8.78 -5.47 6.13
CA PHE A 147 -7.67 -6.17 5.51
C PHE A 147 -6.70 -5.21 4.83
N ALA A 148 -5.48 -5.68 4.66
CA ALA A 148 -4.51 -5.11 3.73
C ALA A 148 -3.84 -6.26 2.99
N VAL A 149 -3.77 -6.20 1.67
CA VAL A 149 -3.15 -7.23 0.82
C VAL A 149 -2.09 -6.61 -0.07
N ARG A 150 -0.93 -7.28 -0.17
CA ARG A 150 0.21 -6.87 -0.99
C ARG A 150 0.38 -7.77 -2.19
N ASP A 151 0.83 -7.21 -3.30
CA ASP A 151 1.13 -7.93 -4.53
C ASP A 151 2.18 -9.05 -4.34
N PRO A 152 2.15 -10.10 -5.20
CA PRO A 152 3.03 -11.26 -5.05
C PRO A 152 4.52 -10.97 -5.27
N TRP A 153 4.87 -9.85 -5.93
CA TRP A 153 6.25 -9.43 -6.18
C TRP A 153 6.76 -8.42 -5.14
N GLY A 154 5.88 -7.92 -4.24
CA GLY A 154 6.22 -6.88 -3.29
C GLY A 154 6.65 -5.57 -3.95
N ILE A 155 6.03 -5.22 -5.10
CA ILE A 155 6.36 -4.01 -5.86
C ILE A 155 6.05 -2.76 -5.05
N ARG A 156 4.84 -2.71 -4.45
CA ARG A 156 4.45 -1.58 -3.60
C ARG A 156 4.85 -1.80 -2.16
N PRO A 157 5.32 -0.76 -1.46
CA PRO A 157 5.72 -0.87 -0.06
C PRO A 157 4.50 -0.93 0.88
N ALA A 158 4.60 -1.72 1.92
CA ALA A 158 3.64 -1.77 3.02
C ALA A 158 4.35 -2.20 4.30
N PHE A 159 4.17 -1.42 5.35
CA PHE A 159 4.76 -1.62 6.67
C PHE A 159 3.66 -1.64 7.72
N TRP A 160 3.87 -2.42 8.78
CA TRP A 160 2.92 -2.52 9.86
C TRP A 160 3.60 -2.62 11.22
N TYR A 161 2.89 -2.17 12.23
CA TYR A 161 3.23 -2.26 13.64
C TYR A 161 1.99 -2.69 14.43
N MET A 162 2.19 -3.44 15.49
CA MET A 162 1.13 -3.84 16.40
C MET A 162 1.68 -3.99 17.82
N ASP A 163 0.93 -3.48 18.79
CA ASP A 163 1.08 -3.73 20.21
C ASP A 163 -0.27 -4.14 20.82
N ASP A 164 -0.38 -4.03 22.15
CA ASP A 164 -1.59 -4.41 22.88
C ASP A 164 -2.77 -3.43 22.68
N GLU A 165 -2.49 -2.22 22.22
CA GLU A 165 -3.48 -1.13 22.09
C GLU A 165 -3.83 -0.80 20.66
N ILE A 166 -2.88 -0.86 19.73
CA ILE A 166 -3.04 -0.37 18.38
C ILE A 166 -2.41 -1.29 17.33
N MET A 167 -3.06 -1.40 16.18
CA MET A 167 -2.49 -1.96 14.96
C MET A 167 -2.49 -0.88 13.87
N VAL A 168 -1.34 -0.62 13.26
CA VAL A 168 -1.16 0.37 12.20
C VAL A 168 -0.52 -0.26 10.98
N LEU A 169 -1.03 0.11 9.80
CA LEU A 169 -0.41 -0.18 8.52
C LEU A 169 -0.24 1.12 7.73
N ALA A 170 0.94 1.31 7.15
CA ALA A 170 1.23 2.45 6.29
C ALA A 170 2.09 2.04 5.08
N SER A 171 2.05 2.84 4.02
CA SER A 171 2.93 2.67 2.85
C SER A 171 4.38 3.03 3.15
N GLU A 172 4.64 3.81 4.22
CA GLU A 172 5.97 4.32 4.56
C GLU A 172 6.31 4.04 6.03
N ARG A 173 7.45 3.39 6.27
CA ARG A 173 7.95 3.06 7.62
C ARG A 173 8.16 4.27 8.52
N PRO A 174 8.74 5.40 8.06
CA PRO A 174 8.96 6.57 8.90
C PRO A 174 7.68 7.20 9.45
N VAL A 175 6.55 7.02 8.77
CA VAL A 175 5.26 7.54 9.25
C VAL A 175 4.85 6.83 10.54
N ILE A 176 4.98 5.51 10.59
CA ILE A 176 4.69 4.71 11.80
C ILE A 176 5.67 5.08 12.91
N GLN A 177 6.97 5.10 12.58
CA GLN A 177 8.03 5.42 13.52
C GLN A 177 7.81 6.77 14.20
N THR A 178 7.53 7.80 13.41
CA THR A 178 7.39 9.18 13.92
C THR A 178 6.06 9.39 14.65
N ALA A 179 4.95 8.87 14.11
CA ALA A 179 3.63 9.10 14.70
C ALA A 179 3.45 8.36 16.04
N LEU A 180 4.02 7.16 16.16
CA LEU A 180 3.90 6.33 17.36
C LEU A 180 5.14 6.38 18.27
N ASN A 181 6.20 7.05 17.84
CA ASN A 181 7.48 7.10 18.56
C ASN A 181 8.04 5.70 18.91
N VAL A 182 8.01 4.80 17.94
CA VAL A 182 8.45 3.41 18.10
C VAL A 182 9.81 3.16 17.43
N PRO A 183 10.62 2.21 17.92
CA PRO A 183 11.87 1.81 17.27
C PRO A 183 11.61 1.25 15.87
N VAL A 184 12.52 1.52 14.94
CA VAL A 184 12.40 1.05 13.55
C VAL A 184 12.38 -0.48 13.46
N GLU A 185 13.04 -1.17 14.37
CA GLU A 185 13.15 -2.62 14.47
C GLU A 185 11.80 -3.30 14.82
N SER A 186 10.88 -2.55 15.44
CA SER A 186 9.55 -3.04 15.78
C SER A 186 8.57 -2.97 14.61
N ILE A 187 8.94 -2.28 13.52
CA ILE A 187 8.10 -2.10 12.34
C ILE A 187 8.39 -3.20 11.33
N ASN A 188 7.37 -3.94 10.97
CA ASN A 188 7.46 -5.09 10.08
C ASN A 188 7.07 -4.69 8.65
N GLU A 189 7.70 -5.32 7.67
CA GLU A 189 7.27 -5.23 6.27
C GLU A 189 6.27 -6.34 5.95
N LEU A 190 5.14 -6.01 5.35
CA LEU A 190 4.21 -6.99 4.83
C LEU A 190 4.87 -7.72 3.64
N GLN A 191 4.98 -9.04 3.71
CA GLN A 191 5.72 -9.81 2.72
C GLN A 191 4.96 -9.95 1.39
N PRO A 192 5.65 -10.25 0.27
CA PRO A 192 5.02 -10.47 -1.02
C PRO A 192 3.88 -11.49 -0.97
N GLY A 193 2.72 -11.13 -1.51
CA GLY A 193 1.54 -11.97 -1.55
C GLY A 193 0.83 -12.21 -0.22
N GLN A 194 1.27 -11.57 0.86
CA GLN A 194 0.61 -11.65 2.17
C GLN A 194 -0.54 -10.65 2.31
N ALA A 195 -1.45 -10.97 3.20
CA ALA A 195 -2.42 -10.03 3.74
C ALA A 195 -2.41 -10.01 5.26
N ILE A 196 -2.70 -8.84 5.81
CA ILE A 196 -3.17 -8.66 7.17
C ILE A 196 -4.69 -8.74 7.16
N LEU A 197 -5.24 -9.52 8.04
CA LEU A 197 -6.69 -9.63 8.27
C LEU A 197 -6.96 -9.29 9.72
N LEU A 198 -7.85 -8.33 9.95
CA LEU A 198 -8.25 -7.88 11.27
C LEU A 198 -9.75 -8.13 11.42
N ASN A 199 -10.14 -8.86 12.43
CA ASN A 199 -11.57 -9.05 12.71
C ASN A 199 -12.14 -7.91 13.58
N LYS A 200 -13.45 -7.87 13.74
CA LYS A 200 -14.15 -6.85 14.54
C LYS A 200 -13.75 -6.81 16.03
N ALA A 201 -13.11 -7.86 16.54
CA ALA A 201 -12.58 -7.92 17.90
C ALA A 201 -11.13 -7.44 18.02
N GLY A 202 -10.55 -6.89 16.94
CA GLY A 202 -9.16 -6.41 16.91
C GLY A 202 -8.11 -7.51 16.77
N LYS A 203 -8.52 -8.78 16.61
CA LYS A 203 -7.56 -9.87 16.43
C LYS A 203 -7.02 -9.89 15.02
N MET A 204 -5.70 -9.72 14.92
CA MET A 204 -4.94 -9.75 13.66
C MET A 204 -4.51 -11.18 13.29
N ARG A 205 -4.52 -11.45 11.98
CA ARG A 205 -3.97 -12.66 11.37
C ARG A 205 -3.22 -12.32 10.09
N LEU A 206 -2.00 -12.82 9.94
CA LEU A 206 -1.29 -12.83 8.66
C LEU A 206 -1.76 -14.05 7.83
N ALA A 207 -2.01 -13.83 6.55
CA ALA A 207 -2.41 -14.89 5.62
C ALA A 207 -1.65 -14.77 4.31
N GLN A 208 -1.13 -15.90 3.80
CA GLN A 208 -0.59 -15.96 2.45
C GLN A 208 -1.75 -16.06 1.46
N ILE A 209 -1.99 -15.00 0.71
CA ILE A 209 -3.07 -14.90 -0.27
C ILE A 209 -2.62 -15.45 -1.63
N ASN A 210 -1.47 -14.97 -2.11
CA ASN A 210 -0.85 -15.42 -3.34
C ASN A 210 0.53 -16.01 -3.04
N ARG A 211 0.99 -16.95 -3.88
CA ARG A 211 2.36 -17.46 -3.76
C ARG A 211 3.35 -16.31 -3.90
N ALA A 212 4.20 -16.13 -2.90
CA ALA A 212 5.27 -15.16 -2.95
C ALA A 212 6.20 -15.42 -4.13
N LYS A 213 6.55 -14.39 -4.84
CA LYS A 213 7.54 -14.37 -5.93
C LYS A 213 8.80 -13.65 -5.44
N GLU A 214 9.85 -13.63 -6.26
CA GLU A 214 11.04 -12.82 -5.99
C GLU A 214 10.67 -11.35 -5.85
N LYS A 215 11.13 -10.71 -4.76
CA LYS A 215 10.79 -9.32 -4.49
C LYS A 215 11.37 -8.38 -5.54
N LYS A 216 10.51 -7.58 -6.15
CA LYS A 216 10.84 -6.56 -7.17
C LYS A 216 10.31 -5.20 -6.73
N ALA A 217 10.98 -4.60 -5.75
CA ALA A 217 10.58 -3.28 -5.26
C ALA A 217 10.60 -2.24 -6.39
N CYS A 218 9.58 -1.41 -6.45
CA CYS A 218 9.50 -0.34 -7.44
C CYS A 218 10.61 0.68 -7.23
N SER A 219 11.50 0.83 -8.21
CA SER A 219 12.60 1.81 -8.14
C SER A 219 12.08 3.25 -8.07
N PHE A 220 10.96 3.55 -8.71
CA PHE A 220 10.36 4.87 -8.67
C PHE A 220 9.83 5.23 -7.26
N GLU A 221 9.23 4.26 -6.55
CA GLU A 221 8.88 4.44 -5.14
C GLU A 221 10.12 4.78 -4.30
N ARG A 222 11.22 4.07 -4.48
CA ARG A 222 12.43 4.25 -3.67
C ARG A 222 13.18 5.55 -4.01
N ILE A 223 13.22 5.92 -5.27
CA ILE A 223 13.95 7.12 -5.73
C ILE A 223 13.13 8.39 -5.47
N TYR A 224 11.83 8.34 -5.63
CA TYR A 224 10.99 9.54 -5.66
C TYR A 224 9.96 9.62 -4.52
N PHE A 225 9.08 8.63 -4.36
CA PHE A 225 7.96 8.73 -3.43
C PHE A 225 8.33 8.45 -1.97
N SER A 226 9.20 7.47 -1.71
CA SER A 226 9.60 7.13 -0.34
C SER A 226 10.27 8.30 0.36
N ARG A 227 10.12 8.37 1.67
CA ARG A 227 10.71 9.44 2.50
C ARG A 227 12.22 9.30 2.58
N GLY A 228 12.95 10.39 2.29
CA GLY A 228 14.39 10.46 2.47
C GLY A 228 14.85 10.39 3.95
N SER A 229 13.92 10.51 4.91
CA SER A 229 14.17 10.26 6.34
C SER A 229 14.15 8.79 6.73
N ASP A 230 13.73 7.87 5.85
CA ASP A 230 13.93 6.45 6.04
C ASP A 230 15.40 6.10 5.89
N MET A 231 15.99 5.41 6.86
CA MET A 231 17.42 5.11 6.90
C MET A 231 17.90 4.34 5.67
N ASP A 232 17.13 3.37 5.19
CA ASP A 232 17.53 2.56 4.04
C ASP A 232 17.39 3.36 2.74
N ILE A 233 16.31 4.14 2.60
CA ILE A 233 16.10 5.04 1.46
C ILE A 233 17.17 6.13 1.42
N TYR A 234 17.54 6.68 2.57
CA TYR A 234 18.63 7.66 2.69
C TYR A 234 19.94 7.09 2.14
N LYS A 235 20.34 5.91 2.65
CA LYS A 235 21.57 5.24 2.21
C LYS A 235 21.57 4.91 0.72
N GLU A 236 20.45 4.40 0.21
CA GLU A 236 20.32 4.08 -1.22
C GLU A 236 20.42 5.33 -2.10
N ARG A 237 19.74 6.41 -1.76
CA ARG A 237 19.81 7.67 -2.52
C ARG A 237 21.18 8.28 -2.46
N LYS A 238 21.85 8.22 -1.31
CA LYS A 238 23.23 8.67 -1.16
C LYS A 238 24.18 7.88 -2.05
N LEU A 239 24.07 6.55 -2.06
CA LEU A 239 24.87 5.68 -2.93
C LEU A 239 24.59 5.92 -4.42
N LEU A 240 23.34 6.22 -4.81
CA LEU A 240 23.01 6.61 -6.18
C LEU A 240 23.76 7.88 -6.61
N GLY A 241 23.80 8.88 -5.73
CA GLY A 241 24.56 10.12 -5.96
C GLY A 241 26.05 9.87 -6.13
N GLU A 242 26.65 9.07 -5.28
CA GLU A 242 28.06 8.66 -5.39
C GLU A 242 28.36 7.99 -6.73
N LYS A 243 27.48 7.07 -7.17
CA LYS A 243 27.62 6.38 -8.47
C LYS A 243 27.48 7.31 -9.69
N LEU A 244 26.85 8.46 -9.54
CA LEU A 244 26.75 9.45 -10.61
C LEU A 244 28.06 10.21 -10.88
N VAL A 245 29.03 10.21 -9.96
CA VAL A 245 30.28 10.97 -10.10
C VAL A 245 31.05 10.60 -11.36
N SER A 246 31.26 9.31 -11.64
CA SER A 246 32.00 8.86 -12.82
C SER A 246 31.33 9.25 -14.14
N PRO A 247 30.01 9.04 -14.35
CA PRO A 247 29.35 9.57 -15.56
C PRO A 247 29.39 11.09 -15.69
N ILE A 248 29.25 11.81 -14.57
CA ILE A 248 29.32 13.29 -14.58
C ILE A 248 30.71 13.77 -14.97
N LEU A 249 31.77 13.23 -14.36
CA LEU A 249 33.15 13.58 -14.72
C LEU A 249 33.42 13.39 -16.22
N LYS A 250 32.94 12.29 -16.80
CA LYS A 250 33.06 12.06 -18.25
C LYS A 250 32.27 13.08 -19.07
N ALA A 251 31.10 13.47 -18.62
CA ALA A 251 30.23 14.41 -19.34
C ALA A 251 30.75 15.84 -19.34
N ILE A 252 31.59 16.21 -18.35
CA ILE A 252 32.22 17.53 -18.24
C ILE A 252 33.70 17.51 -18.66
N ASP A 253 34.19 16.45 -19.33
CA ASP A 253 35.58 16.26 -19.71
C ASP A 253 36.55 16.47 -18.54
N TYR A 254 36.16 16.07 -17.31
CA TYR A 254 36.88 16.23 -16.05
C TYR A 254 37.18 17.69 -15.63
N ASP A 255 36.50 18.66 -16.25
CA ASP A 255 36.61 20.08 -15.89
C ASP A 255 35.73 20.43 -14.67
N VAL A 256 36.21 20.06 -13.49
CA VAL A 256 35.54 20.35 -12.22
C VAL A 256 35.68 21.82 -11.83
N GLU A 257 36.76 22.48 -12.26
CA GLU A 257 37.11 23.87 -11.89
C GLU A 257 36.07 24.87 -12.44
N HIS A 258 35.57 24.64 -13.67
CA HIS A 258 34.63 25.54 -14.35
C HIS A 258 33.18 25.01 -14.29
N THR A 259 32.90 23.97 -13.48
CA THR A 259 31.57 23.35 -13.38
C THR A 259 30.91 23.72 -12.08
N VAL A 260 29.62 24.13 -12.15
CA VAL A 260 28.78 24.37 -10.98
C VAL A 260 27.78 23.21 -10.82
N PHE A 261 27.79 22.60 -9.67
CA PHE A 261 26.90 21.50 -9.34
C PHE A 261 25.72 22.01 -8.50
N SER A 262 24.52 21.54 -8.82
CA SER A 262 23.30 21.87 -8.10
C SER A 262 22.28 20.72 -8.22
N PHE A 263 21.19 20.81 -7.49
CA PHE A 263 20.11 19.82 -7.54
C PHE A 263 18.74 20.50 -7.57
N ILE A 264 17.74 19.76 -8.04
CA ILE A 264 16.35 20.20 -7.96
C ILE A 264 15.77 19.75 -6.62
N PRO A 265 15.39 20.70 -5.74
CA PRO A 265 14.78 20.36 -4.46
C PRO A 265 13.43 19.64 -4.66
N ASN A 266 12.96 18.81 -3.69
CA ASN A 266 13.68 18.39 -2.48
C ASN A 266 14.16 16.95 -2.62
N THR A 267 13.61 16.18 -3.55
CA THR A 267 13.81 14.72 -3.67
C THR A 267 15.26 14.35 -4.02
N ALA A 268 15.93 15.17 -4.81
CA ALA A 268 17.31 14.93 -5.24
C ALA A 268 18.37 15.29 -4.18
N GLU A 269 18.00 15.93 -3.07
CA GLU A 269 18.93 16.46 -2.06
C GLU A 269 19.87 15.38 -1.50
N VAL A 270 19.34 14.23 -1.10
CA VAL A 270 20.13 13.15 -0.52
C VAL A 270 21.11 12.56 -1.55
N ALA A 271 20.68 12.41 -2.80
CA ALA A 271 21.58 11.97 -3.89
C ALA A 271 22.67 13.02 -4.16
N PHE A 272 22.35 14.29 -4.05
CA PHE A 272 23.35 15.36 -4.19
C PHE A 272 24.41 15.29 -3.09
N TYR A 273 24.07 15.03 -1.84
CA TYR A 273 25.04 14.81 -0.77
C TYR A 273 25.97 13.61 -1.07
N GLY A 274 25.40 12.52 -1.58
CA GLY A 274 26.21 11.37 -2.02
C GLY A 274 27.14 11.71 -3.18
N MET A 275 26.68 12.53 -4.13
CA MET A 275 27.52 13.02 -5.22
C MET A 275 28.68 13.88 -4.71
N LEU A 276 28.45 14.80 -3.75
CA LEU A 276 29.53 15.61 -3.16
C LEU A 276 30.58 14.73 -2.48
N GLU A 277 30.17 13.73 -1.69
CA GLU A 277 31.11 12.79 -1.08
C GLU A 277 31.91 12.00 -2.12
N GLY A 278 31.25 11.58 -3.19
CA GLY A 278 31.93 10.90 -4.28
C GLY A 278 32.95 11.80 -5.03
N PHE A 279 32.65 13.09 -5.18
CA PHE A 279 33.62 14.06 -5.71
C PHE A 279 34.81 14.29 -4.76
N ASP A 280 34.55 14.40 -3.46
CA ASP A 280 35.63 14.52 -2.46
C ASP A 280 36.57 13.30 -2.52
N ASN A 281 36.02 12.10 -2.61
CA ASN A 281 36.81 10.88 -2.77
C ASN A 281 37.65 10.91 -4.03
N TYR A 282 37.04 11.26 -5.17
CA TYR A 282 37.76 11.40 -6.45
C TYR A 282 38.90 12.42 -6.38
N LEU A 283 38.67 13.60 -5.80
CA LEU A 283 39.67 14.65 -5.67
C LEU A 283 40.82 14.22 -4.72
N ASN A 284 40.53 13.49 -3.66
CA ASN A 284 41.52 12.93 -2.76
C ASN A 284 42.38 11.88 -3.47
N GLU A 285 41.77 10.98 -4.26
CA GLU A 285 42.55 10.02 -5.07
C GLU A 285 43.42 10.70 -6.10
N LEU A 286 42.92 11.76 -6.76
CA LEU A 286 43.69 12.55 -7.73
C LEU A 286 44.88 13.25 -7.05
N LYS A 287 44.65 13.79 -5.85
CA LYS A 287 45.70 14.43 -5.05
C LYS A 287 46.81 13.45 -4.67
N VAL A 288 46.47 12.23 -4.23
CA VAL A 288 47.45 11.19 -3.91
C VAL A 288 48.28 10.84 -5.13
N ARG A 289 47.65 10.58 -6.27
CA ARG A 289 48.38 10.28 -7.52
C ARG A 289 49.37 11.38 -7.92
N LYS A 290 48.97 12.66 -7.81
CA LYS A 290 49.84 13.81 -8.14
C LYS A 290 50.96 14.00 -7.12
N ILE A 291 50.90 13.45 -5.92
CA ILE A 291 51.99 13.50 -4.95
C ILE A 291 52.98 12.36 -5.19
N GLU A 292 52.49 11.22 -5.69
CA GLU A 292 53.32 10.04 -6.00
C GLU A 292 54.09 10.17 -7.35
N GLU A 293 53.62 11.01 -8.26
CA GLU A 293 54.30 11.41 -9.50
C GLU A 293 55.39 12.46 -9.22
#